data_7289799ad4d11749eafae2cba3af5bfc
#
_entry.id   7289799ad4d11749eafae2cba3af5bfc
#
_cell.length_a   1.000
_cell.length_b   1.000
_cell.length_c   1.000
_cell.angle_alpha   90.00
_cell.angle_beta   90.00
_cell.angle_gamma   90.00
#
_symmetry.space_group_name_H-M   'P 1'
#
loop_
_entity.id
_entity.type
_entity.pdbx_description
1 polymer ?
#
loop_
_entity_poly.entity_id
_entity_poly.type
_entity_poly.pdbx_seq_one_letter_code
_entity_poly.pdbx_strand_id
1 'polypeptide(L)'
;MERYDLAIVGAGIVGLASARELLARRPGLRVAVVDAAGEVGTGQTGHNSGVIHAGIYYKPGSLKARLCVDGAARLYAYCEDRGIAVERCGKVIVALHEGELA
;
A
#
# COMPACT_ATOMS: atom_id res chain seq x y z
N MET A 1 -18.04 28.61 3.22
CA MET A 1 -16.68 28.04 3.12
C MET A 1 -16.71 26.60 3.62
N GLU A 2 -16.22 25.69 2.84
CA GLU A 2 -16.09 24.30 3.26
C GLU A 2 -14.98 24.19 4.32
N ARG A 3 -15.23 23.39 5.35
CA ARG A 3 -14.27 23.13 6.43
C ARG A 3 -13.97 21.64 6.45
N TYR A 4 -12.72 21.30 6.62
CA TYR A 4 -12.21 19.95 6.77
C TYR A 4 -11.46 19.81 8.09
N ASP A 5 -11.54 18.63 8.70
CA ASP A 5 -10.84 18.32 9.95
C ASP A 5 -9.39 17.87 9.68
N LEU A 6 -9.16 17.32 8.50
CA LEU A 6 -7.87 16.81 8.07
C LEU A 6 -7.68 17.00 6.56
N ALA A 7 -6.47 17.32 6.15
CA ALA A 7 -6.05 17.30 4.76
C ALA A 7 -4.91 16.28 4.58
N ILE A 8 -5.04 15.46 3.54
CA ILE A 8 -3.99 14.53 3.09
C ILE A 8 -3.46 15.05 1.77
N VAL A 9 -2.16 15.26 1.70
CA VAL A 9 -1.46 15.68 0.48
C VAL A 9 -0.93 14.43 -0.24
N GLY A 10 -1.42 14.22 -1.45
CA GLY A 10 -1.12 13.07 -2.28
C GLY A 10 -2.29 12.10 -2.41
N ALA A 11 -2.80 11.93 -3.63
CA ALA A 11 -3.88 11.03 -4.00
C ALA A 11 -3.38 9.74 -4.67
N GLY A 12 -2.20 9.26 -4.27
CA GLY A 12 -1.71 7.93 -4.55
C GLY A 12 -2.28 6.90 -3.57
N ILE A 13 -1.86 5.64 -3.72
CA ILE A 13 -2.37 4.53 -2.90
C ILE A 13 -2.18 4.76 -1.39
N VAL A 14 -1.07 5.35 -0.99
CA VAL A 14 -0.77 5.62 0.43
C VAL A 14 -1.74 6.66 1.00
N GLY A 15 -1.95 7.77 0.30
CA GLY A 15 -2.88 8.82 0.73
C GLY A 15 -4.32 8.33 0.78
N LEU A 16 -4.75 7.62 -0.26
CA LEU A 16 -6.10 7.08 -0.34
C LEU A 16 -6.37 5.99 0.70
N ALA A 17 -5.42 5.07 0.92
CA ALA A 17 -5.53 4.05 1.95
C ALA A 17 -5.55 4.66 3.36
N SER A 18 -4.75 5.70 3.60
CA SER A 18 -4.74 6.44 4.87
C SER A 18 -6.08 7.13 5.12
N ALA A 19 -6.63 7.82 4.10
CA ALA A 19 -7.95 8.44 4.21
C ALA A 19 -9.05 7.42 4.52
N ARG A 20 -9.04 6.30 3.80
CA ARG A 20 -10.00 5.21 4.01
C ARG A 20 -9.94 4.65 5.44
N GLU A 21 -8.74 4.38 5.94
CA GLU A 21 -8.55 3.86 7.30
C GLU A 21 -8.98 4.85 8.38
N LEU A 22 -8.66 6.14 8.19
CA LEU A 22 -9.08 7.21 9.10
C LEU A 22 -10.60 7.32 9.17
N LEU A 23 -11.29 7.30 8.04
CA LEU A 23 -12.74 7.37 7.96
C LEU A 23 -13.41 6.12 8.55
N ALA A 24 -12.80 4.95 8.39
CA ALA A 24 -13.28 3.72 9.02
C ALA A 24 -13.19 3.78 10.55
N ARG A 25 -12.11 4.35 11.08
CA ARG A 25 -11.91 4.53 12.54
C ARG A 25 -12.67 5.69 13.12
N ARG A 26 -12.92 6.73 12.34
CA ARG A 26 -13.61 7.95 12.74
C ARG A 26 -14.60 8.42 11.67
N PRO A 27 -15.79 7.80 11.59
CA PRO A 27 -16.74 8.06 10.49
C PRO A 27 -17.23 9.51 10.41
N GLY A 28 -17.10 10.29 11.46
CA GLY A 28 -17.51 11.71 11.48
C GLY A 28 -16.48 12.68 10.94
N LEU A 29 -15.25 12.22 10.63
CA LEU A 29 -14.20 13.09 10.10
C LEU A 29 -14.52 13.58 8.68
N ARG A 30 -14.26 14.86 8.46
CA ARG A 30 -14.26 15.45 7.12
C ARG A 30 -12.84 15.55 6.61
N VAL A 31 -12.49 14.68 5.67
CA VAL A 31 -11.14 14.55 5.14
C VAL A 31 -11.10 15.10 3.72
N ALA A 32 -10.16 16.01 3.45
CA ALA A 32 -9.80 16.41 2.10
C ALA A 32 -8.56 15.66 1.65
N VAL A 33 -8.57 15.11 0.46
CA VAL A 33 -7.37 14.60 -0.22
C VAL A 33 -7.05 15.54 -1.36
N VAL A 34 -5.85 16.08 -1.37
CA VAL A 34 -5.40 17.05 -2.39
C VAL A 34 -4.18 16.51 -3.13
N ASP A 35 -4.14 16.74 -4.43
CA ASP A 35 -3.04 16.34 -5.30
C ASP A 35 -2.77 17.42 -6.34
N ALA A 36 -1.55 17.48 -6.84
CA ALA A 36 -1.19 18.36 -7.95
C ALA A 36 -1.77 17.86 -9.29
N ALA A 37 -2.04 16.56 -9.41
CA ALA A 37 -2.68 15.97 -10.57
C ALA A 37 -4.20 16.09 -10.50
N GLY A 38 -4.86 16.15 -11.67
CA GLY A 38 -6.32 16.22 -11.77
C GLY A 38 -7.02 14.87 -11.49
N GLU A 39 -6.28 13.77 -11.43
CA GLU A 39 -6.81 12.42 -11.22
C GLU A 39 -6.01 11.67 -10.16
N VAL A 40 -6.66 10.71 -9.50
CA VAL A 40 -6.02 9.88 -8.48
C VAL A 40 -5.10 8.83 -9.10
N GLY A 41 -4.01 8.48 -8.40
CA GLY A 41 -3.15 7.36 -8.76
C GLY A 41 -2.28 7.55 -10.00
N THR A 42 -2.14 8.76 -10.50
CA THR A 42 -1.40 9.06 -11.75
C THR A 42 0.12 9.10 -11.59
N GLY A 43 0.62 9.12 -10.36
CA GLY A 43 2.05 9.06 -10.05
C GLY A 43 2.58 7.62 -9.97
N GLN A 44 3.41 7.33 -8.99
CA GLN A 44 4.03 6.01 -8.77
C GLN A 44 3.01 4.88 -8.59
N THR A 45 1.82 5.16 -8.07
CA THR A 45 0.75 4.18 -7.92
C THR A 45 0.30 3.57 -9.24
N GLY A 46 0.27 4.36 -10.31
CA GLY A 46 -0.04 3.89 -11.67
C GLY A 46 1.17 3.43 -12.47
N HIS A 47 2.41 3.61 -11.97
CA HIS A 47 3.66 3.40 -12.69
C HIS A 47 4.67 2.61 -11.86
N ASN A 48 4.33 1.37 -11.50
CA ASN A 48 5.19 0.46 -10.72
C ASN A 48 5.03 -0.98 -11.23
N SER A 49 5.71 -1.92 -10.58
CA SER A 49 5.69 -3.35 -10.97
C SER A 49 4.35 -4.05 -10.68
N GLY A 50 3.44 -3.44 -9.96
CA GLY A 50 2.18 -4.05 -9.56
C GLY A 50 2.31 -5.25 -8.62
N VAL A 51 3.45 -5.40 -7.95
CA VAL A 51 3.75 -6.55 -7.10
C VAL A 51 3.36 -6.26 -5.65
N ILE A 52 2.60 -7.17 -5.06
CA ILE A 52 2.38 -7.22 -3.62
C ILE A 52 3.58 -7.92 -2.99
N HIS A 53 4.53 -7.15 -2.46
CA HIS A 53 5.79 -7.67 -1.95
C HIS A 53 5.62 -8.49 -0.68
N ALA A 54 6.38 -9.60 -0.56
CA ALA A 54 6.37 -10.49 0.60
C ALA A 54 7.24 -10.01 1.77
N GLY A 55 8.09 -9.02 1.57
CA GLY A 55 8.93 -8.45 2.62
C GLY A 55 10.24 -9.20 2.93
N ILE A 56 10.60 -10.20 2.13
CA ILE A 56 11.76 -11.08 2.39
C ILE A 56 13.12 -10.37 2.37
N TYR A 57 13.23 -9.21 1.70
CA TYR A 57 14.48 -8.44 1.64
C TYR A 57 14.71 -7.53 2.85
N TYR A 58 13.72 -7.40 3.71
CA TYR A 58 13.81 -6.48 4.85
C TYR A 58 14.39 -7.19 6.07
N LYS A 59 15.17 -6.44 6.85
CA LYS A 59 15.73 -6.96 8.09
C LYS A 59 14.63 -7.56 8.97
N PRO A 60 14.76 -8.84 9.39
CA PRO A 60 13.79 -9.48 10.27
C PRO A 60 13.54 -8.67 11.54
N GLY A 61 12.27 -8.56 11.95
CA GLY A 61 11.86 -7.80 13.12
C GLY A 61 11.81 -6.26 12.93
N SER A 62 12.28 -5.74 11.78
CA SER A 62 12.16 -4.30 11.49
C SER A 62 10.70 -3.90 11.27
N LEU A 63 10.39 -2.61 11.53
CA LEU A 63 9.07 -2.06 11.25
C LEU A 63 8.68 -2.25 9.78
N LYS A 64 9.63 -2.06 8.87
CA LYS A 64 9.42 -2.22 7.43
C LYS A 64 9.03 -3.66 7.06
N ALA A 65 9.71 -4.68 7.64
CA ALA A 65 9.36 -6.08 7.44
C ALA A 65 7.96 -6.40 7.95
N ARG A 66 7.65 -5.98 9.18
CA ARG A 66 6.33 -6.21 9.80
C ARG A 66 5.20 -5.55 9.02
N LEU A 67 5.36 -4.27 8.66
CA LEU A 67 4.36 -3.53 7.90
C LEU A 67 4.17 -4.10 6.49
N CYS A 68 5.23 -4.61 5.86
CA CYS A 68 5.11 -5.23 4.54
C CYS A 68 4.30 -6.53 4.60
N VAL A 69 4.57 -7.40 5.57
CA VAL A 69 3.85 -8.66 5.74
C VAL A 69 2.37 -8.42 6.10
N ASP A 70 2.12 -7.56 7.08
CA ASP A 70 0.75 -7.21 7.49
C ASP A 70 -0.02 -6.51 6.36
N GLY A 71 0.64 -5.58 5.68
CA GLY A 71 0.06 -4.85 4.55
C GLY A 71 -0.27 -5.77 3.37
N ALA A 72 0.59 -6.75 3.06
CA ALA A 72 0.33 -7.74 2.02
C ALA A 72 -0.93 -8.57 2.34
N ALA A 73 -1.03 -9.08 3.57
CA ALA A 73 -2.19 -9.85 4.02
C ALA A 73 -3.49 -9.03 3.91
N ARG A 74 -3.47 -7.79 4.39
CA ARG A 74 -4.62 -6.87 4.29
C ARG A 74 -5.00 -6.53 2.86
N LEU A 75 -4.00 -6.33 1.99
CA LEU A 75 -4.25 -5.99 0.59
C LEU A 75 -4.86 -7.18 -0.17
N TYR A 76 -4.40 -8.39 0.07
CA TYR A 76 -5.03 -9.60 -0.49
C TYR A 76 -6.48 -9.72 -0.04
N ALA A 77 -6.75 -9.59 1.25
CA ALA A 77 -8.11 -9.64 1.78
C ALA A 77 -9.00 -8.53 1.19
N TYR A 78 -8.48 -7.32 1.06
CA TYR A 78 -9.19 -6.20 0.45
C TYR A 78 -9.54 -6.47 -1.02
N CYS A 79 -8.59 -6.99 -1.79
CA CYS A 79 -8.80 -7.32 -3.19
C CYS A 79 -9.85 -8.42 -3.36
N GLU A 80 -9.77 -9.46 -2.54
CA GLU A 80 -10.71 -10.57 -2.51
C GLU A 80 -12.13 -10.10 -2.19
N ASP A 81 -12.29 -9.30 -1.14
CA ASP A 81 -13.58 -8.72 -0.70
C ASP A 81 -14.21 -7.80 -1.76
N ARG A 82 -13.40 -7.12 -2.55
CA ARG A 82 -13.84 -6.16 -3.56
C ARG A 82 -13.86 -6.71 -4.98
N GLY A 83 -13.54 -7.98 -5.19
CA GLY A 83 -13.47 -8.59 -6.52
C GLY A 83 -12.37 -8.00 -7.41
N ILE A 84 -11.30 -7.47 -6.81
CA ILE A 84 -10.13 -6.97 -7.52
C ILE A 84 -9.24 -8.15 -7.87
N ALA A 85 -8.94 -8.33 -9.16
CA ALA A 85 -8.13 -9.44 -9.63
C ALA A 85 -6.71 -9.39 -9.04
N VAL A 86 -6.29 -10.49 -8.44
CA VAL A 86 -4.95 -10.67 -7.85
C VAL A 86 -4.45 -12.06 -8.21
N GLU A 87 -3.19 -12.16 -8.57
CA GLU A 87 -2.52 -13.43 -8.82
C GLU A 87 -1.48 -13.70 -7.71
N ARG A 88 -1.62 -14.84 -7.04
CA ARG A 88 -0.66 -15.31 -6.03
C ARG A 88 0.40 -16.18 -6.70
N CYS A 89 1.22 -15.58 -7.54
CA CYS A 89 2.22 -16.30 -8.34
C CYS A 89 3.48 -16.72 -7.57
N GLY A 90 3.65 -16.22 -6.33
CA GLY A 90 4.86 -16.47 -5.55
C GLY A 90 6.06 -15.66 -6.03
N LYS A 91 7.24 -16.02 -5.53
CA LYS A 91 8.52 -15.38 -5.86
C LYS A 91 9.64 -16.42 -5.89
N VAL A 92 10.52 -16.30 -6.87
CA VAL A 92 11.75 -17.07 -6.96
C VAL A 92 12.92 -16.14 -6.68
N ILE A 93 13.81 -16.55 -5.77
CA ILE A 93 15.07 -15.85 -5.48
C ILE A 93 16.18 -16.81 -5.87
N VAL A 94 17.09 -16.34 -6.72
CA VAL A 94 18.22 -17.12 -7.22
C VAL A 94 19.49 -16.57 -6.59
N ALA A 95 20.25 -17.43 -5.90
CA ALA A 95 21.60 -17.12 -5.47
C ALA A 95 22.56 -17.29 -6.66
N LEU A 96 23.38 -16.30 -6.90
CA LEU A 96 24.40 -16.33 -7.95
C LEU A 96 25.77 -16.79 -7.44
N HIS A 97 25.99 -16.73 -6.13
CA HIS A 97 27.23 -17.13 -5.45
C HIS A 97 26.93 -17.85 -4.15
N GLU A 98 27.86 -18.70 -3.71
CA GLU A 98 27.69 -19.44 -2.44
C GLU A 98 27.48 -18.54 -1.22
N GLY A 99 28.08 -17.36 -1.19
CA GLY A 99 27.90 -16.39 -0.10
C GLY A 99 26.48 -15.80 0.02
N GLU A 100 25.61 -16.00 -0.97
CA GLU A 100 24.21 -15.57 -0.97
C GLU A 100 23.24 -16.64 -0.44
N LEU A 101 23.77 -17.83 -0.09
CA LEU A 101 22.98 -18.95 0.42
C LEU A 101 22.81 -18.94 1.94
N ALA A 102 23.32 -17.93 2.65
CA ALA A 102 23.32 -17.83 4.12
C ALA A 102 22.07 -17.14 4.67
#